data_c59d7ef11d928ba36274132e801c2357
#
_entry.id   c59d7ef11d928ba36274132e801c2357
#
_cell.length_a   1.000
_cell.length_b   1.000
_cell.length_c   1.000
_cell.angle_alpha   90.00
_cell.angle_beta   90.00
_cell.angle_gamma   90.00
#
_symmetry.space_group_name_H-M   'P 1'
#
loop_
_entity.id
_entity.type
_entity.pdbx_description
1 polymer ?
#
loop_
_entity_poly.entity_id
_entity_poly.type
_entity_poly.pdbx_seq_one_letter_code
_entity_poly.pdbx_strand_id
1 'polypeptide(L)'
;MGNTNTVYRLGPGREVDDIVEGQIYLGNVQGFATFGTFVLLNDRVKGLLHKSNVKSEKKERDQILVQVNQIRPNGNIDLREVTLAEDSYETQLVTKKIMLSRLADLKNKIGRNVTIEADVVQIKQTSGPTIFTICDDSGVEDAAAFTEAGVRSYPEVNLGDVVRVFGEATRRNNQMQIEVSDMHVLKGTEADAVRVRINKALEARAEPPENVVPLIESDVLSALWSEMRKLAKIIRRAVLTHQPIILRHHADADGICAAVSVETAVMQYIRDNGGDPDQDNYLFRRSPSKAPFYEIEDVTRDLDMMLKDNVRFGQKLPLILLMDNGSTEEDMPSYKMTEVYQLDVVVADHHHPDETIDKYLLAHVNPYHVGGDFGVTAGMLGTEIARLINPAVEPKILHFPAVAGVADRSEAPELDAYLSLIDGKYTKDECKDMALALDYEQYWLRFNDGREIVKDILNLNNAPDRHNRLVALLVTEANAAIEDQ
;
A
#
# COMPACT_ATOMS: atom_id res chain seq x y z
N MET A 1 -57.54 1.71 -28.32
CA MET A 1 -56.38 1.84 -27.46
C MET A 1 -55.27 0.99 -28.09
N GLY A 2 -54.31 1.62 -28.75
CA GLY A 2 -53.21 0.92 -29.40
C GLY A 2 -52.33 0.28 -28.34
N ASN A 3 -51.95 -1.00 -28.50
CA ASN A 3 -50.98 -1.65 -27.66
C ASN A 3 -49.63 -0.95 -27.82
N THR A 4 -49.25 -0.14 -26.87
CA THR A 4 -47.92 0.47 -26.81
C THR A 4 -46.91 -0.63 -26.47
N ASN A 5 -45.92 -0.85 -27.34
CA ASN A 5 -44.89 -1.84 -27.07
C ASN A 5 -43.98 -1.38 -25.90
N THR A 6 -43.63 -2.28 -25.01
CA THR A 6 -42.66 -1.99 -23.97
C THR A 6 -41.25 -2.32 -24.46
N VAL A 7 -40.36 -1.35 -24.42
CA VAL A 7 -38.93 -1.53 -24.69
C VAL A 7 -38.17 -1.46 -23.36
N TYR A 8 -37.41 -2.47 -23.07
CA TYR A 8 -36.62 -2.52 -21.82
C TYR A 8 -35.26 -1.89 -22.02
N ARG A 9 -34.89 -1.00 -21.12
CA ARG A 9 -33.51 -0.52 -20.96
C ARG A 9 -32.93 -1.17 -19.74
N LEU A 10 -31.88 -1.98 -19.92
CA LEU A 10 -31.19 -2.62 -18.80
C LEU A 10 -30.30 -1.60 -18.09
N GLY A 11 -30.56 -1.44 -16.82
CA GLY A 11 -29.71 -0.67 -15.94
C GLY A 11 -28.70 -1.55 -15.18
N PRO A 12 -27.97 -0.94 -14.24
CA PRO A 12 -26.96 -1.63 -13.42
C PRO A 12 -27.53 -2.87 -12.70
N GLY A 13 -26.68 -3.87 -12.48
CA GLY A 13 -26.97 -5.08 -11.71
C GLY A 13 -27.80 -6.14 -12.44
N ARG A 14 -28.20 -5.93 -13.70
CA ARG A 14 -28.85 -6.93 -14.52
C ARG A 14 -27.81 -7.78 -15.25
N GLU A 15 -28.03 -9.09 -15.28
CA GLU A 15 -27.16 -10.10 -15.88
C GLU A 15 -27.89 -10.90 -16.96
N VAL A 16 -27.20 -11.83 -17.62
CA VAL A 16 -27.79 -12.67 -18.70
C VAL A 16 -29.02 -13.41 -18.21
N ASP A 17 -29.05 -13.89 -16.99
CA ASP A 17 -30.18 -14.61 -16.39
C ASP A 17 -31.41 -13.71 -16.18
N ASP A 18 -31.25 -12.41 -16.23
CA ASP A 18 -32.35 -11.42 -16.11
C ASP A 18 -32.96 -11.10 -17.49
N ILE A 19 -32.43 -11.64 -18.57
CA ILE A 19 -32.91 -11.43 -19.95
C ILE A 19 -34.04 -12.41 -20.26
N VAL A 20 -35.02 -11.90 -20.96
CA VAL A 20 -36.20 -12.70 -21.36
C VAL A 20 -36.26 -12.79 -22.88
N GLU A 21 -36.33 -14.02 -23.40
CA GLU A 21 -36.53 -14.27 -24.83
C GLU A 21 -37.84 -13.64 -25.32
N GLY A 22 -37.79 -13.08 -26.52
CA GLY A 22 -38.93 -12.39 -27.11
C GLY A 22 -39.14 -10.94 -26.70
N GLN A 23 -38.48 -10.46 -25.62
CA GLN A 23 -38.55 -9.05 -25.20
C GLN A 23 -37.64 -8.16 -26.07
N ILE A 24 -38.03 -6.88 -26.17
CA ILE A 24 -37.32 -5.88 -26.94
C ILE A 24 -36.50 -5.02 -25.96
N TYR A 25 -35.20 -4.87 -26.25
CA TYR A 25 -34.27 -4.10 -25.46
C TYR A 25 -33.67 -2.97 -26.28
N LEU A 26 -33.36 -1.87 -25.61
CA LEU A 26 -32.56 -0.80 -26.15
C LEU A 26 -31.07 -1.10 -25.87
N GLY A 27 -30.27 -1.23 -26.93
CA GLY A 27 -28.85 -1.54 -26.84
C GLY A 27 -27.99 -0.57 -27.63
N ASN A 28 -26.68 -0.58 -27.37
CA ASN A 28 -25.68 0.22 -28.06
C ASN A 28 -24.74 -0.69 -28.87
N VAL A 29 -24.44 -0.32 -30.10
CA VAL A 29 -23.48 -1.03 -30.95
C VAL A 29 -22.09 -0.91 -30.36
N GLN A 30 -21.45 -2.04 -30.03
CA GLN A 30 -20.11 -2.09 -29.45
C GLN A 30 -19.03 -2.28 -30.52
N GLY A 31 -19.31 -3.09 -31.54
CA GLY A 31 -18.34 -3.40 -32.58
C GLY A 31 -18.89 -4.42 -33.61
N PHE A 32 -18.08 -4.69 -34.62
CA PHE A 32 -18.43 -5.49 -35.75
C PHE A 32 -17.51 -6.71 -35.88
N ALA A 33 -18.10 -7.84 -36.28
CA ALA A 33 -17.39 -9.05 -36.67
C ALA A 33 -17.83 -9.50 -38.07
N THR A 34 -17.10 -10.41 -38.67
CA THR A 34 -17.43 -10.94 -40.01
C THR A 34 -18.80 -11.60 -40.08
N PHE A 35 -19.33 -12.09 -38.94
CA PHE A 35 -20.59 -12.82 -38.81
C PHE A 35 -21.73 -11.98 -38.20
N GLY A 36 -21.47 -10.78 -37.70
CA GLY A 36 -22.50 -9.92 -37.10
C GLY A 36 -22.00 -8.74 -36.31
N THR A 37 -22.91 -8.08 -35.62
CA THR A 37 -22.67 -6.88 -34.79
C THR A 37 -22.88 -7.21 -33.33
N PHE A 38 -21.93 -6.85 -32.48
CA PHE A 38 -22.08 -6.94 -31.03
C PHE A 38 -22.86 -5.75 -30.51
N VAL A 39 -23.88 -6.03 -29.71
CA VAL A 39 -24.74 -5.01 -29.09
C VAL A 39 -24.72 -5.17 -27.60
N LEU A 40 -24.35 -4.09 -26.90
CA LEU A 40 -24.44 -4.01 -25.45
C LEU A 40 -25.85 -3.63 -25.04
N LEU A 41 -26.48 -4.44 -24.20
CA LEU A 41 -27.76 -4.15 -23.57
C LEU A 41 -27.57 -3.39 -22.25
N ASN A 42 -26.46 -3.64 -21.54
CA ASN A 42 -25.92 -2.85 -20.44
C ASN A 42 -24.40 -3.11 -20.32
N ASP A 43 -23.78 -2.68 -19.24
CA ASP A 43 -22.35 -2.87 -18.94
C ASP A 43 -21.89 -4.33 -18.82
N ARG A 44 -22.81 -5.31 -18.67
CA ARG A 44 -22.51 -6.72 -18.45
C ARG A 44 -23.15 -7.67 -19.46
N VAL A 45 -24.17 -7.22 -20.13
CA VAL A 45 -24.96 -8.06 -21.03
C VAL A 45 -24.75 -7.61 -22.46
N LYS A 46 -24.15 -8.49 -23.26
CA LYS A 46 -23.99 -8.29 -24.71
C LYS A 46 -24.64 -9.43 -25.49
N GLY A 47 -25.16 -9.11 -26.65
CA GLY A 47 -25.70 -10.08 -27.57
C GLY A 47 -25.13 -9.90 -28.97
N LEU A 48 -25.30 -10.93 -29.80
CA LEU A 48 -24.91 -10.95 -31.21
C LEU A 48 -26.11 -10.70 -32.08
N LEU A 49 -26.07 -9.60 -32.82
CA LEU A 49 -26.99 -9.35 -33.93
C LEU A 49 -26.36 -9.94 -35.22
N HIS A 50 -26.78 -11.12 -35.61
CA HIS A 50 -26.24 -11.80 -36.79
C HIS A 50 -26.46 -10.98 -38.06
N LYS A 51 -25.50 -11.02 -39.00
CA LYS A 51 -25.51 -10.22 -40.22
C LYS A 51 -26.81 -10.36 -41.03
N SER A 52 -27.44 -11.55 -41.02
CA SER A 52 -28.74 -11.80 -41.65
C SER A 52 -29.92 -11.06 -41.00
N ASN A 53 -29.76 -10.59 -39.77
CA ASN A 53 -30.79 -9.95 -38.97
C ASN A 53 -30.60 -8.42 -38.83
N VAL A 54 -29.59 -7.86 -39.49
CA VAL A 54 -29.32 -6.41 -39.56
C VAL A 54 -30.16 -5.82 -40.68
N LYS A 55 -30.91 -4.76 -40.38
CA LYS A 55 -31.81 -4.09 -41.34
C LYS A 55 -31.20 -2.85 -41.99
N SER A 56 -30.22 -2.21 -41.36
CA SER A 56 -29.57 -1.02 -41.85
C SER A 56 -28.10 -0.97 -41.44
N GLU A 57 -27.29 -0.20 -42.17
CA GLU A 57 -25.90 0.05 -41.83
C GLU A 57 -25.77 0.73 -40.47
N LYS A 58 -24.87 0.28 -39.63
CA LYS A 58 -24.67 0.77 -38.24
C LYS A 58 -23.27 1.28 -38.06
N LYS A 59 -23.12 2.18 -37.11
CA LYS A 59 -21.84 2.70 -36.62
C LYS A 59 -21.65 2.28 -35.15
N GLU A 60 -20.42 2.26 -34.70
CA GLU A 60 -20.14 2.08 -33.28
C GLU A 60 -20.83 3.16 -32.46
N ARG A 61 -21.39 2.76 -31.31
CA ARG A 61 -22.17 3.58 -30.39
C ARG A 61 -23.59 3.94 -30.87
N ASP A 62 -24.02 3.50 -32.05
CA ASP A 62 -25.42 3.67 -32.46
C ASP A 62 -26.34 2.97 -31.47
N GLN A 63 -27.43 3.67 -31.10
CA GLN A 63 -28.47 3.12 -30.26
C GLN A 63 -29.52 2.42 -31.13
N ILE A 64 -29.81 1.15 -30.84
CA ILE A 64 -30.68 0.32 -31.63
C ILE A 64 -31.66 -0.48 -30.75
N LEU A 65 -32.84 -0.76 -31.33
CA LEU A 65 -33.79 -1.66 -30.72
C LEU A 65 -33.52 -3.08 -31.20
N VAL A 66 -33.35 -4.00 -30.27
CA VAL A 66 -33.10 -5.42 -30.55
C VAL A 66 -34.05 -6.28 -29.74
N GLN A 67 -34.56 -7.34 -30.38
CA GLN A 67 -35.32 -8.37 -29.70
C GLN A 67 -34.42 -9.57 -29.42
N VAL A 68 -34.53 -10.13 -28.24
CA VAL A 68 -33.84 -11.36 -27.87
C VAL A 68 -34.53 -12.53 -28.58
N ASN A 69 -33.79 -13.18 -29.47
CA ASN A 69 -34.30 -14.30 -30.24
C ASN A 69 -34.12 -15.63 -29.49
N GLN A 70 -32.92 -15.82 -28.90
CA GLN A 70 -32.57 -17.01 -28.14
C GLN A 70 -31.43 -16.72 -27.17
N ILE A 71 -31.46 -17.32 -25.99
CA ILE A 71 -30.36 -17.40 -25.05
C ILE A 71 -29.81 -18.83 -25.10
N ARG A 72 -28.56 -18.97 -25.54
CA ARG A 72 -27.90 -20.27 -25.66
C ARG A 72 -27.45 -20.80 -24.30
N PRO A 73 -27.27 -22.12 -24.11
CA PRO A 73 -26.80 -22.69 -22.84
C PRO A 73 -25.44 -22.17 -22.34
N ASN A 74 -24.62 -21.63 -23.25
CA ASN A 74 -23.32 -21.00 -22.91
C ASN A 74 -23.44 -19.50 -22.55
N GLY A 75 -24.66 -18.98 -22.38
CA GLY A 75 -24.92 -17.59 -22.05
C GLY A 75 -24.88 -16.61 -23.23
N ASN A 76 -24.60 -17.05 -24.45
CA ASN A 76 -24.63 -16.19 -25.63
C ASN A 76 -26.07 -15.82 -26.00
N ILE A 77 -26.32 -14.56 -26.31
CA ILE A 77 -27.63 -14.02 -26.66
C ILE A 77 -27.67 -13.72 -28.15
N ASP A 78 -28.58 -14.38 -28.84
CA ASP A 78 -28.86 -14.11 -30.26
C ASP A 78 -29.94 -13.02 -30.37
N LEU A 79 -29.61 -11.96 -31.11
CA LEU A 79 -30.45 -10.77 -31.28
C LEU A 79 -30.99 -10.67 -32.71
N ARG A 80 -32.14 -10.01 -32.86
CA ARG A 80 -32.61 -9.48 -34.14
C ARG A 80 -32.97 -8.01 -34.01
N GLU A 81 -32.72 -7.25 -35.07
CA GLU A 81 -33.07 -5.83 -35.11
C GLU A 81 -34.59 -5.65 -35.26
N VAL A 82 -35.13 -4.73 -34.43
CA VAL A 82 -36.54 -4.33 -34.46
C VAL A 82 -36.62 -2.86 -34.81
N THR A 83 -37.56 -2.52 -35.67
CA THR A 83 -37.87 -1.12 -35.99
C THR A 83 -39.27 -0.82 -35.48
N LEU A 84 -39.35 0.15 -34.55
CA LEU A 84 -40.61 0.69 -34.03
C LEU A 84 -40.60 2.21 -34.26
N ALA A 85 -41.80 2.76 -34.51
CA ALA A 85 -41.93 4.22 -34.55
C ALA A 85 -41.73 4.80 -33.12
N GLU A 86 -41.11 5.97 -33.00
CA GLU A 86 -40.78 6.58 -31.68
C GLU A 86 -42.01 6.72 -30.77
N ASP A 87 -43.17 6.98 -31.33
CA ASP A 87 -44.44 7.17 -30.61
C ASP A 87 -45.18 5.83 -30.32
N SER A 88 -44.63 4.67 -30.74
CA SER A 88 -45.30 3.37 -30.64
C SER A 88 -44.79 2.49 -29.48
N TYR A 89 -43.85 2.99 -28.68
CA TYR A 89 -43.32 2.25 -27.54
C TYR A 89 -42.98 3.16 -26.36
N GLU A 90 -43.00 2.58 -25.16
CA GLU A 90 -42.51 3.19 -23.94
C GLU A 90 -41.24 2.48 -23.46
N THR A 91 -40.24 3.27 -23.03
CA THR A 91 -39.00 2.72 -22.50
C THR A 91 -39.11 2.52 -21.00
N GLN A 92 -38.95 1.28 -20.55
CA GLN A 92 -38.92 0.93 -19.12
C GLN A 92 -37.48 0.61 -18.69
N LEU A 93 -36.92 1.43 -17.76
CA LEU A 93 -35.64 1.12 -17.14
C LEU A 93 -35.81 0.00 -16.10
N VAL A 94 -35.04 -1.06 -16.24
CA VAL A 94 -35.05 -2.21 -15.33
C VAL A 94 -33.69 -2.31 -14.66
N THR A 95 -33.67 -2.07 -13.36
CA THR A 95 -32.46 -2.15 -12.54
C THR A 95 -32.54 -3.30 -11.55
N LYS A 96 -31.40 -3.77 -11.09
CA LYS A 96 -31.30 -4.75 -9.99
C LYS A 96 -30.21 -4.24 -9.05
N LYS A 97 -30.44 -4.38 -7.75
CA LYS A 97 -29.42 -3.99 -6.77
C LYS A 97 -28.15 -4.82 -6.99
N ILE A 98 -27.04 -4.15 -7.23
CA ILE A 98 -25.73 -4.80 -7.34
C ILE A 98 -25.36 -5.38 -5.97
N MET A 99 -25.10 -6.67 -5.92
CA MET A 99 -24.61 -7.34 -4.72
C MET A 99 -23.08 -7.22 -4.68
N LEU A 100 -22.60 -6.26 -3.90
CA LEU A 100 -21.17 -6.08 -3.71
C LEU A 100 -20.61 -7.15 -2.79
N SER A 101 -19.41 -7.61 -3.12
CA SER A 101 -18.55 -8.44 -2.27
C SER A 101 -17.42 -7.58 -1.72
N ARG A 102 -16.75 -8.08 -0.69
CA ARG A 102 -15.57 -7.43 -0.09
C ARG A 102 -14.33 -8.28 -0.41
N LEU A 103 -13.18 -7.62 -0.58
CA LEU A 103 -11.91 -8.32 -0.84
C LEU A 103 -11.55 -9.31 0.27
N ALA A 104 -11.75 -8.95 1.53
CA ALA A 104 -11.51 -9.84 2.67
C ALA A 104 -12.33 -11.15 2.64
N ASP A 105 -13.44 -11.16 1.92
CA ASP A 105 -14.35 -12.32 1.86
C ASP A 105 -14.05 -13.26 0.68
N LEU A 106 -13.10 -12.92 -0.21
CA LEU A 106 -12.80 -13.69 -1.42
C LEU A 106 -12.43 -15.14 -1.13
N LYS A 107 -11.69 -15.38 -0.05
CA LYS A 107 -11.31 -16.75 0.39
C LYS A 107 -12.51 -17.67 0.63
N ASN A 108 -13.67 -17.10 0.95
CA ASN A 108 -14.93 -17.83 1.17
C ASN A 108 -15.78 -17.93 -0.11
N LYS A 109 -15.32 -17.34 -1.20
CA LYS A 109 -16.06 -17.24 -2.48
C LYS A 109 -15.31 -17.84 -3.66
N ILE A 110 -14.30 -18.67 -3.42
CA ILE A 110 -13.52 -19.33 -4.49
C ILE A 110 -14.46 -20.09 -5.43
N GLY A 111 -14.27 -19.90 -6.74
CA GLY A 111 -15.11 -20.48 -7.81
C GLY A 111 -16.45 -19.77 -8.00
N ARG A 112 -16.66 -18.61 -7.36
CA ARG A 112 -17.90 -17.82 -7.48
C ARG A 112 -17.62 -16.46 -8.11
N ASN A 113 -18.59 -15.99 -8.87
CA ASN A 113 -18.56 -14.63 -9.39
C ASN A 113 -18.79 -13.62 -8.27
N VAL A 114 -17.99 -12.57 -8.29
CA VAL A 114 -18.01 -11.45 -7.33
C VAL A 114 -18.08 -10.12 -8.06
N THR A 115 -18.65 -9.13 -7.41
CA THR A 115 -18.59 -7.73 -7.84
C THR A 115 -17.93 -6.92 -6.73
N ILE A 116 -16.85 -6.24 -7.05
CA ILE A 116 -16.06 -5.44 -6.12
C ILE A 116 -15.99 -4.00 -6.61
N GLU A 117 -16.12 -3.05 -5.71
CA GLU A 117 -15.80 -1.63 -5.95
C GLU A 117 -14.58 -1.28 -5.13
N ALA A 118 -13.52 -0.80 -5.80
CA ALA A 118 -12.22 -0.58 -5.19
C ALA A 118 -11.42 0.52 -5.90
N ASP A 119 -10.42 1.07 -5.20
CA ASP A 119 -9.38 1.93 -5.77
C ASP A 119 -8.29 1.07 -6.42
N VAL A 120 -7.79 1.48 -7.58
CA VAL A 120 -6.63 0.88 -8.22
C VAL A 120 -5.36 1.43 -7.60
N VAL A 121 -4.62 0.59 -6.87
CA VAL A 121 -3.40 0.99 -6.14
C VAL A 121 -2.11 0.60 -6.83
N GLN A 122 -2.16 -0.36 -7.79
CA GLN A 122 -1.02 -0.75 -8.62
C GLN A 122 -1.51 -1.33 -9.95
N ILE A 123 -0.72 -1.16 -11.02
CA ILE A 123 -1.00 -1.76 -12.33
C ILE A 123 0.28 -2.34 -12.89
N LYS A 124 0.35 -3.66 -12.97
CA LYS A 124 1.52 -4.38 -13.46
C LYS A 124 1.19 -5.15 -14.74
N GLN A 125 1.90 -4.85 -15.83
CA GLN A 125 1.84 -5.68 -17.02
C GLN A 125 2.80 -6.85 -16.90
N THR A 126 2.28 -8.07 -17.00
CA THR A 126 3.10 -9.28 -17.06
C THR A 126 3.26 -9.77 -18.50
N SER A 127 4.00 -10.85 -18.72
CA SER A 127 4.03 -11.53 -20.02
C SER A 127 2.70 -12.21 -20.38
N GLY A 128 1.80 -12.33 -19.42
CA GLY A 128 0.44 -12.84 -19.55
C GLY A 128 -0.60 -11.74 -19.29
N PRO A 129 -1.37 -11.84 -18.20
CA PRO A 129 -2.40 -10.88 -17.86
C PRO A 129 -1.83 -9.52 -17.40
N THR A 130 -2.67 -8.49 -17.49
CA THR A 130 -2.49 -7.26 -16.69
C THR A 130 -3.00 -7.53 -15.27
N ILE A 131 -2.18 -7.23 -14.27
CA ILE A 131 -2.56 -7.34 -12.86
C ILE A 131 -2.87 -5.94 -12.34
N PHE A 132 -4.10 -5.76 -11.89
CA PHE A 132 -4.55 -4.58 -11.16
C PHE A 132 -4.62 -4.94 -9.68
N THR A 133 -3.75 -4.37 -8.86
CA THR A 133 -3.90 -4.47 -7.41
C THR A 133 -4.94 -3.45 -6.98
N ILE A 134 -6.01 -3.93 -6.36
CA ILE A 134 -7.16 -3.11 -5.97
C ILE A 134 -7.37 -3.12 -4.46
N CYS A 135 -7.80 -1.98 -3.93
CA CYS A 135 -8.01 -1.76 -2.50
C CYS A 135 -9.47 -1.36 -2.23
N ASP A 136 -10.18 -2.10 -1.39
CA ASP A 136 -11.49 -1.72 -0.88
C ASP A 136 -11.43 -1.34 0.62
N ASP A 137 -12.59 -1.20 1.26
CA ASP A 137 -12.69 -0.93 2.70
C ASP A 137 -12.22 -2.09 3.58
N SER A 138 -11.93 -3.26 3.03
CA SER A 138 -11.62 -4.47 3.78
C SER A 138 -10.21 -5.02 3.55
N GLY A 139 -9.58 -4.75 2.41
CA GLY A 139 -8.28 -5.30 2.08
C GLY A 139 -7.75 -4.85 0.73
N VAL A 140 -6.69 -5.53 0.31
CA VAL A 140 -6.03 -5.37 -0.98
C VAL A 140 -5.85 -6.74 -1.59
N GLU A 141 -6.22 -6.91 -2.86
CA GLU A 141 -6.06 -8.15 -3.62
C GLU A 141 -5.82 -7.84 -5.09
N ASP A 142 -5.36 -8.85 -5.84
CA ASP A 142 -5.10 -8.72 -7.25
C ASP A 142 -6.33 -9.06 -8.10
N ALA A 143 -6.54 -8.28 -9.16
CA ALA A 143 -7.50 -8.52 -10.22
C ALA A 143 -6.74 -8.76 -11.52
N ALA A 144 -6.75 -10.00 -12.01
CA ALA A 144 -6.05 -10.42 -13.21
C ALA A 144 -6.96 -10.30 -14.44
N ALA A 145 -6.62 -9.41 -15.36
CA ALA A 145 -7.36 -9.20 -16.60
C ALA A 145 -6.54 -9.69 -17.80
N PHE A 146 -7.16 -10.50 -18.64
CA PHE A 146 -6.50 -11.09 -19.80
C PHE A 146 -7.26 -10.82 -21.08
N THR A 147 -6.62 -10.16 -22.03
CA THR A 147 -7.12 -9.97 -23.41
C THR A 147 -6.24 -10.72 -24.38
N GLU A 148 -4.93 -10.48 -24.31
CA GLU A 148 -3.90 -11.11 -25.12
C GLU A 148 -2.58 -11.12 -24.33
N ALA A 149 -1.72 -12.10 -24.55
CA ALA A 149 -0.45 -12.22 -23.83
C ALA A 149 0.44 -10.99 -24.04
N GLY A 150 0.84 -10.36 -22.95
CA GLY A 150 1.70 -9.17 -22.94
C GLY A 150 1.01 -7.88 -23.38
N VAL A 151 -0.28 -7.91 -23.72
CA VAL A 151 -1.07 -6.72 -24.06
C VAL A 151 -1.82 -6.23 -22.83
N ARG A 152 -1.76 -4.90 -22.61
CA ARG A 152 -2.48 -4.28 -21.50
C ARG A 152 -4.00 -4.37 -21.71
N SER A 153 -4.65 -5.08 -20.78
CA SER A 153 -6.11 -5.09 -20.68
C SER A 153 -6.58 -3.77 -20.01
N TYR A 154 -7.74 -3.28 -20.40
CA TYR A 154 -8.34 -2.06 -19.86
C TYR A 154 -7.36 -0.86 -19.84
N PRO A 155 -6.86 -0.41 -21.01
CA PRO A 155 -5.88 0.67 -21.11
C PRO A 155 -6.39 2.03 -20.59
N GLU A 156 -7.70 2.20 -20.47
CA GLU A 156 -8.37 3.37 -19.91
C GLU A 156 -8.31 3.45 -18.38
N VAL A 157 -8.02 2.35 -17.69
CA VAL A 157 -7.91 2.30 -16.23
C VAL A 157 -6.53 2.79 -15.80
N ASN A 158 -6.47 3.75 -14.89
CA ASN A 158 -5.24 4.34 -14.39
C ASN A 158 -5.09 4.12 -12.89
N LEU A 159 -3.87 4.33 -12.40
CA LEU A 159 -3.57 4.34 -10.97
C LEU A 159 -4.42 5.41 -10.27
N GLY A 160 -5.08 5.06 -9.17
CA GLY A 160 -5.96 5.94 -8.42
C GLY A 160 -7.39 6.04 -8.95
N ASP A 161 -7.73 5.34 -10.04
CA ASP A 161 -9.11 5.23 -10.49
C ASP A 161 -9.92 4.35 -9.54
N VAL A 162 -11.19 4.72 -9.35
CA VAL A 162 -12.18 3.85 -8.70
C VAL A 162 -12.81 2.97 -9.76
N VAL A 163 -12.76 1.67 -9.56
CA VAL A 163 -13.27 0.68 -10.51
C VAL A 163 -14.37 -0.19 -9.89
N ARG A 164 -15.27 -0.65 -10.74
CA ARG A 164 -16.14 -1.78 -10.44
C ARG A 164 -15.65 -2.96 -11.25
N VAL A 165 -15.24 -4.02 -10.54
CA VAL A 165 -14.69 -5.24 -11.09
C VAL A 165 -15.73 -6.36 -10.95
N PHE A 166 -15.97 -7.08 -12.03
CA PHE A 166 -16.74 -8.31 -12.05
C PHE A 166 -15.85 -9.46 -12.53
N GLY A 167 -15.85 -10.57 -11.82
CA GLY A 167 -15.03 -11.72 -12.18
C GLY A 167 -15.19 -12.86 -11.19
N GLU A 168 -14.45 -13.94 -11.42
CA GLU A 168 -14.44 -15.12 -10.58
C GLU A 168 -13.35 -15.00 -9.50
N ALA A 169 -13.71 -15.26 -8.23
CA ALA A 169 -12.74 -15.37 -7.15
C ALA A 169 -11.96 -16.68 -7.28
N THR A 170 -10.63 -16.58 -7.46
CA THR A 170 -9.76 -17.75 -7.68
C THR A 170 -8.56 -17.71 -6.76
N ARG A 171 -7.79 -18.80 -6.75
CA ARG A 171 -6.53 -18.90 -6.02
C ARG A 171 -5.41 -19.31 -6.97
N ARG A 172 -4.37 -18.46 -7.07
CA ARG A 172 -3.19 -18.73 -7.89
C ARG A 172 -1.93 -18.61 -7.03
N ASN A 173 -1.02 -19.58 -7.11
CA ASN A 173 0.21 -19.60 -6.31
C ASN A 173 -0.03 -19.33 -4.81
N ASN A 174 -1.10 -19.91 -4.27
CA ASN A 174 -1.56 -19.74 -2.90
C ASN A 174 -2.08 -18.32 -2.52
N GLN A 175 -2.18 -17.39 -3.48
CA GLN A 175 -2.73 -16.05 -3.31
C GLN A 175 -4.13 -15.97 -3.87
N MET A 176 -4.97 -15.12 -3.24
CA MET A 176 -6.28 -14.81 -3.75
C MET A 176 -6.18 -13.84 -4.93
N GLN A 177 -7.01 -14.03 -5.93
CA GLN A 177 -7.16 -13.08 -7.03
C GLN A 177 -8.58 -13.13 -7.60
N ILE A 178 -8.93 -12.10 -8.36
CA ILE A 178 -10.14 -12.08 -9.18
C ILE A 178 -9.73 -12.29 -10.64
N GLU A 179 -10.24 -13.32 -11.29
CA GLU A 179 -10.15 -13.43 -12.74
C GLU A 179 -11.21 -12.53 -13.36
N VAL A 180 -10.75 -11.40 -13.93
CA VAL A 180 -11.62 -10.33 -14.39
C VAL A 180 -12.36 -10.73 -15.64
N SER A 181 -13.69 -10.71 -15.57
CA SER A 181 -14.56 -10.84 -16.73
C SER A 181 -14.96 -9.48 -17.29
N ASP A 182 -15.11 -8.47 -16.42
CA ASP A 182 -15.39 -7.09 -16.80
C ASP A 182 -14.87 -6.11 -15.73
N MET A 183 -14.44 -4.93 -16.19
CA MET A 183 -13.96 -3.84 -15.34
C MET A 183 -14.28 -2.49 -15.98
N HIS A 184 -14.82 -1.58 -15.21
CA HIS A 184 -15.06 -0.21 -15.68
C HIS A 184 -14.77 0.83 -14.60
N VAL A 185 -14.33 2.01 -15.05
CA VAL A 185 -14.03 3.15 -14.18
C VAL A 185 -15.33 3.81 -13.76
N LEU A 186 -15.55 3.93 -12.45
CA LEU A 186 -16.64 4.71 -11.88
C LEU A 186 -16.30 6.21 -11.96
N LYS A 187 -17.32 7.06 -12.12
CA LYS A 187 -17.13 8.52 -12.27
C LYS A 187 -18.14 9.30 -11.44
N GLY A 188 -17.81 10.58 -11.18
CA GLY A 188 -18.69 11.51 -10.48
C GLY A 188 -19.11 11.02 -9.11
N THR A 189 -20.37 11.25 -8.75
CA THR A 189 -20.91 10.93 -7.42
C THR A 189 -20.80 9.46 -7.02
N GLU A 190 -20.80 8.54 -7.99
CA GLU A 190 -20.63 7.11 -7.72
C GLU A 190 -19.20 6.81 -7.25
N ALA A 191 -18.19 7.31 -7.97
CA ALA A 191 -16.78 7.18 -7.55
C ALA A 191 -16.52 7.86 -6.20
N ASP A 192 -17.09 9.05 -5.99
CA ASP A 192 -16.91 9.80 -4.75
C ASP A 192 -17.49 9.06 -3.54
N ALA A 193 -18.66 8.44 -3.69
CA ALA A 193 -19.28 7.64 -2.64
C ALA A 193 -18.41 6.42 -2.25
N VAL A 194 -17.82 5.75 -3.24
CA VAL A 194 -16.89 4.64 -3.02
C VAL A 194 -15.62 5.11 -2.31
N ARG A 195 -15.00 6.21 -2.79
CA ARG A 195 -13.81 6.80 -2.14
C ARG A 195 -14.04 7.18 -0.70
N VAL A 196 -15.17 7.82 -0.40
CA VAL A 196 -15.53 8.19 0.97
C VAL A 196 -15.64 6.95 1.86
N ARG A 197 -16.28 5.89 1.38
CA ARG A 197 -16.41 4.62 2.11
C ARG A 197 -15.05 4.00 2.39
N ILE A 198 -14.21 3.86 1.37
CA ILE A 198 -12.87 3.28 1.46
C ILE A 198 -12.00 4.11 2.40
N ASN A 199 -11.93 5.42 2.21
CA ASN A 199 -11.10 6.30 3.04
C ASN A 199 -11.52 6.26 4.51
N LYS A 200 -12.82 6.27 4.82
CA LYS A 200 -13.31 6.16 6.20
C LYS A 200 -12.85 4.86 6.87
N ALA A 201 -12.90 3.75 6.15
CA ALA A 201 -12.47 2.46 6.68
C ALA A 201 -10.94 2.39 6.83
N LEU A 202 -10.18 2.92 5.86
CA LEU A 202 -8.73 3.00 5.93
C LEU A 202 -8.26 3.87 7.09
N GLU A 203 -8.89 5.03 7.33
CA GLU A 203 -8.59 5.89 8.48
C GLU A 203 -8.78 5.14 9.81
N ALA A 204 -9.90 4.42 9.96
CA ALA A 204 -10.17 3.63 11.16
C ALA A 204 -9.19 2.46 11.35
N ARG A 205 -8.82 1.76 10.26
CA ARG A 205 -7.85 0.64 10.31
C ARG A 205 -6.41 1.12 10.51
N ALA A 206 -6.07 2.29 10.01
CA ALA A 206 -4.75 2.88 10.17
C ALA A 206 -4.52 3.41 11.59
N GLU A 207 -5.59 3.67 12.37
CA GLU A 207 -5.46 4.18 13.74
C GLU A 207 -4.62 3.22 14.60
N PRO A 208 -3.53 3.70 15.26
CA PRO A 208 -2.77 2.90 16.20
C PRO A 208 -3.64 2.39 17.33
N PRO A 209 -3.34 1.21 17.91
CA PRO A 209 -4.13 0.67 19.02
C PRO A 209 -4.20 1.62 20.21
N GLU A 210 -5.38 1.78 20.81
CA GLU A 210 -5.59 2.72 21.91
C GLU A 210 -4.91 2.27 23.22
N ASN A 211 -4.73 0.97 23.40
CA ASN A 211 -4.14 0.37 24.60
C ASN A 211 -2.62 0.41 24.64
N VAL A 212 -1.96 0.93 23.61
CA VAL A 212 -0.50 1.12 23.58
C VAL A 212 -0.20 2.46 24.25
N VAL A 213 0.63 2.40 25.29
CA VAL A 213 1.15 3.55 26.05
C VAL A 213 2.68 3.53 26.03
N PRO A 214 3.39 4.63 26.36
CA PRO A 214 4.84 4.61 26.48
C PRO A 214 5.35 3.47 27.37
N LEU A 215 6.48 2.87 27.01
CA LEU A 215 7.10 1.78 27.79
C LEU A 215 7.56 2.23 29.19
N ILE A 216 7.91 3.50 29.28
CA ILE A 216 8.46 4.12 30.48
C ILE A 216 7.67 5.39 30.84
N GLU A 217 7.73 5.80 32.09
CA GLU A 217 7.23 7.11 32.49
C GLU A 217 8.22 8.18 32.03
N SER A 218 7.79 9.07 31.14
CA SER A 218 8.54 10.22 30.62
C SER A 218 7.59 11.33 30.23
N ASP A 219 7.84 12.53 30.70
CA ASP A 219 7.07 13.73 30.34
C ASP A 219 7.27 14.05 28.84
N VAL A 220 8.48 13.87 28.32
CA VAL A 220 8.83 14.12 26.90
C VAL A 220 8.07 13.14 26.00
N LEU A 221 8.14 11.83 26.27
CA LEU A 221 7.42 10.82 25.48
C LEU A 221 5.91 11.01 25.58
N SER A 222 5.39 11.34 26.75
CA SER A 222 3.96 11.62 26.94
C SER A 222 3.49 12.83 26.15
N ALA A 223 4.28 13.89 26.11
CA ALA A 223 3.98 15.09 25.32
C ALA A 223 4.06 14.85 23.80
N LEU A 224 5.00 14.01 23.33
CA LEU A 224 5.16 13.61 21.94
C LEU A 224 4.14 12.56 21.46
N TRP A 225 3.43 11.92 22.39
CA TRP A 225 2.65 10.72 22.07
C TRP A 225 1.62 10.92 20.98
N SER A 226 0.97 12.08 20.93
CA SER A 226 -0.01 12.39 19.88
C SER A 226 0.63 12.48 18.49
N GLU A 227 1.83 13.08 18.38
CA GLU A 227 2.56 13.20 17.12
C GLU A 227 3.15 11.86 16.68
N MET A 228 3.64 11.04 17.62
CA MET A 228 4.05 9.65 17.34
C MET A 228 2.89 8.81 16.82
N ARG A 229 1.70 8.92 17.42
CA ARG A 229 0.48 8.25 16.94
C ARG A 229 0.11 8.69 15.53
N LYS A 230 0.20 9.99 15.24
CA LYS A 230 -0.02 10.56 13.91
C LYS A 230 0.96 9.98 12.88
N LEU A 231 2.25 9.95 13.20
CA LEU A 231 3.29 9.37 12.35
C LEU A 231 3.06 7.88 12.11
N ALA A 232 2.81 7.11 13.16
CA ALA A 232 2.49 5.68 13.05
C ALA A 232 1.23 5.42 12.22
N LYS A 233 0.19 6.27 12.34
CA LYS A 233 -1.02 6.20 11.52
C LYS A 233 -0.72 6.41 10.03
N ILE A 234 0.13 7.37 9.68
CA ILE A 234 0.55 7.62 8.30
C ILE A 234 1.25 6.40 7.73
N ILE A 235 2.19 5.79 8.49
CA ILE A 235 2.90 4.57 8.09
C ILE A 235 1.92 3.42 7.89
N ARG A 236 1.02 3.17 8.85
CA ARG A 236 0.01 2.10 8.76
C ARG A 236 -0.90 2.30 7.54
N ARG A 237 -1.31 3.55 7.27
CA ARG A 237 -2.11 3.88 6.09
C ARG A 237 -1.35 3.59 4.79
N ALA A 238 -0.06 3.94 4.70
CA ALA A 238 0.78 3.64 3.54
C ALA A 238 0.78 2.12 3.25
N VAL A 239 0.99 1.30 4.27
CA VAL A 239 0.92 -0.18 4.14
C VAL A 239 -0.46 -0.63 3.65
N LEU A 240 -1.55 -0.15 4.26
CA LEU A 240 -2.92 -0.54 3.90
C LEU A 240 -3.33 -0.12 2.48
N THR A 241 -2.67 0.88 1.91
CA THR A 241 -2.93 1.38 0.54
C THR A 241 -1.88 0.95 -0.47
N HIS A 242 -1.01 -0.01 -0.12
CA HIS A 242 0.09 -0.46 -0.96
C HIS A 242 1.02 0.67 -1.45
N GLN A 243 1.16 1.73 -0.65
CA GLN A 243 2.14 2.77 -0.91
C GLN A 243 3.49 2.29 -0.40
N PRO A 244 4.54 2.23 -1.23
CA PRO A 244 5.89 1.90 -0.79
C PRO A 244 6.39 2.88 0.27
N ILE A 245 7.28 2.40 1.14
CA ILE A 245 7.93 3.22 2.17
C ILE A 245 9.43 3.14 1.96
N ILE A 246 10.11 4.28 1.88
CA ILE A 246 11.56 4.38 1.96
C ILE A 246 11.90 4.98 3.31
N LEU A 247 12.58 4.21 4.13
CA LEU A 247 13.11 4.65 5.42
C LEU A 247 14.60 4.98 5.26
N ARG A 248 14.97 6.23 5.47
CA ARG A 248 16.33 6.71 5.60
C ARG A 248 16.68 6.93 7.05
N HIS A 249 17.89 6.59 7.45
CA HIS A 249 18.36 6.79 8.81
C HIS A 249 19.86 7.11 8.82
N HIS A 250 20.32 7.80 9.86
CA HIS A 250 21.75 7.96 10.10
C HIS A 250 22.42 6.59 10.29
N ALA A 251 23.63 6.44 9.79
CA ALA A 251 24.36 5.18 9.76
C ALA A 251 25.18 4.94 11.03
N ASP A 252 24.61 5.15 12.20
CA ASP A 252 25.18 4.82 13.50
C ASP A 252 24.26 3.90 14.31
N ALA A 253 24.66 3.53 15.51
CA ALA A 253 23.90 2.58 16.30
C ALA A 253 22.54 3.10 16.75
N ASP A 254 22.37 4.42 17.00
CA ASP A 254 21.09 5.02 17.34
C ASP A 254 20.14 4.98 16.14
N GLY A 255 20.55 5.52 15.00
CA GLY A 255 19.77 5.50 13.77
C GLY A 255 19.42 4.09 13.29
N ILE A 256 20.34 3.11 13.46
CA ILE A 256 20.07 1.70 13.16
C ILE A 256 19.01 1.14 14.09
N CYS A 257 19.09 1.36 15.39
CA CYS A 257 18.08 0.90 16.35
C CYS A 257 16.70 1.50 16.04
N ALA A 258 16.64 2.80 15.74
CA ALA A 258 15.43 3.47 15.32
C ALA A 258 14.80 2.82 14.07
N ALA A 259 15.61 2.70 13.02
CA ALA A 259 15.17 2.20 11.73
C ALA A 259 14.75 0.72 11.77
N VAL A 260 15.53 -0.13 12.44
CA VAL A 260 15.27 -1.58 12.53
C VAL A 260 14.05 -1.87 13.41
N SER A 261 13.77 -1.04 14.42
CA SER A 261 12.54 -1.12 15.20
C SER A 261 11.32 -0.95 14.28
N VAL A 262 11.32 0.13 13.49
CA VAL A 262 10.21 0.45 12.57
C VAL A 262 10.16 -0.54 11.42
N GLU A 263 11.29 -0.93 10.83
CA GLU A 263 11.35 -2.01 9.82
C GLU A 263 10.66 -3.27 10.33
N THR A 264 11.00 -3.73 11.54
CA THR A 264 10.44 -4.94 12.15
C THR A 264 8.92 -4.85 12.27
N ALA A 265 8.42 -3.69 12.69
CA ALA A 265 6.98 -3.45 12.85
C ALA A 265 6.23 -3.35 11.52
N VAL A 266 6.78 -2.63 10.55
CA VAL A 266 6.18 -2.46 9.21
C VAL A 266 6.12 -3.80 8.48
N MET A 267 7.21 -4.56 8.49
CA MET A 267 7.28 -5.88 7.85
C MET A 267 6.25 -6.86 8.45
N GLN A 268 6.11 -6.86 9.77
CA GLN A 268 5.10 -7.68 10.43
C GLN A 268 3.69 -7.17 10.09
N TYR A 269 3.48 -5.85 10.04
CA TYR A 269 2.17 -5.26 9.73
C TYR A 269 1.74 -5.54 8.28
N ILE A 270 2.68 -5.55 7.32
CA ILE A 270 2.43 -5.98 5.93
C ILE A 270 1.91 -7.42 5.92
N ARG A 271 2.59 -8.35 6.61
CA ARG A 271 2.20 -9.77 6.67
C ARG A 271 0.84 -9.97 7.33
N ASP A 272 0.56 -9.25 8.41
CA ASP A 272 -0.70 -9.34 9.16
C ASP A 272 -1.91 -8.85 8.33
N ASN A 273 -1.67 -8.00 7.32
CA ASN A 273 -2.71 -7.47 6.42
C ASN A 273 -2.81 -8.22 5.07
N GLY A 274 -2.29 -9.43 4.99
CA GLY A 274 -2.51 -10.35 3.86
C GLY A 274 -1.56 -10.14 2.69
N GLY A 275 -0.43 -9.48 2.93
CA GLY A 275 0.62 -9.30 1.92
C GLY A 275 1.21 -10.63 1.45
N ASP A 276 1.58 -10.67 0.18
CA ASP A 276 2.48 -11.69 -0.37
C ASP A 276 3.81 -11.65 0.38
N PRO A 277 4.42 -12.81 0.71
CA PRO A 277 5.78 -12.84 1.29
C PRO A 277 6.82 -12.04 0.50
N ASP A 278 6.65 -11.93 -0.83
CA ASP A 278 7.55 -11.14 -1.68
C ASP A 278 7.27 -9.63 -1.65
N GLN A 279 6.14 -9.19 -1.11
CA GLN A 279 5.78 -7.76 -0.99
C GLN A 279 6.75 -7.00 -0.10
N ASP A 280 7.35 -7.68 0.87
CA ASP A 280 8.38 -7.14 1.73
C ASP A 280 9.52 -6.47 0.94
N ASN A 281 9.86 -7.02 -0.24
CA ASN A 281 11.02 -6.58 -1.03
C ASN A 281 10.79 -5.29 -1.83
N TYR A 282 9.53 -4.91 -2.10
CA TYR A 282 9.22 -3.73 -2.92
C TYR A 282 8.29 -2.71 -2.25
N LEU A 283 7.67 -3.07 -1.11
CA LEU A 283 6.85 -2.15 -0.33
C LEU A 283 7.63 -1.44 0.78
N PHE A 284 8.77 -1.96 1.18
CA PHE A 284 9.59 -1.33 2.21
C PHE A 284 11.07 -1.44 1.89
N ARG A 285 11.77 -0.32 2.01
CA ARG A 285 13.23 -0.26 1.86
C ARG A 285 13.83 0.58 2.96
N ARG A 286 14.85 0.04 3.63
CA ARG A 286 15.69 0.76 4.57
C ARG A 286 17.01 1.10 3.89
N SER A 287 17.47 2.35 4.04
CA SER A 287 18.72 2.84 3.45
C SER A 287 19.45 3.77 4.43
N PRO A 288 20.71 3.50 4.76
CA PRO A 288 21.48 4.37 5.62
C PRO A 288 21.95 5.64 4.88
N SER A 289 22.05 6.76 5.61
CA SER A 289 22.70 8.01 5.24
C SER A 289 24.05 8.12 5.93
N LYS A 290 25.02 8.75 5.28
CA LYS A 290 26.38 8.92 5.84
C LYS A 290 26.44 9.89 6.99
N ALA A 291 25.68 10.97 6.85
CA ALA A 291 25.60 12.06 7.78
C ALA A 291 24.23 12.02 8.49
N PRO A 292 24.07 12.72 9.61
CA PRO A 292 22.78 12.87 10.28
C PRO A 292 21.86 13.84 9.50
N PHE A 293 21.94 13.81 8.17
CA PHE A 293 21.18 14.66 7.25
C PHE A 293 20.64 13.84 6.10
N TYR A 294 19.49 14.24 5.58
CA TYR A 294 18.96 13.76 4.31
C TYR A 294 19.59 14.56 3.15
N GLU A 295 20.78 14.14 2.75
CA GLU A 295 21.58 14.85 1.77
C GLU A 295 20.97 14.78 0.35
N ILE A 296 21.31 15.75 -0.51
CA ILE A 296 20.84 15.77 -1.91
C ILE A 296 21.27 14.54 -2.69
N GLU A 297 22.38 13.91 -2.32
CA GLU A 297 22.84 12.64 -2.89
C GLU A 297 21.86 11.50 -2.55
N ASP A 298 21.37 11.45 -1.32
CA ASP A 298 20.43 10.43 -0.85
C ASP A 298 19.08 10.56 -1.53
N VAL A 299 18.49 11.76 -1.56
CA VAL A 299 17.21 11.99 -2.24
C VAL A 299 17.30 11.71 -3.73
N THR A 300 18.45 12.04 -4.36
CA THR A 300 18.65 11.77 -5.79
C THR A 300 18.65 10.26 -6.09
N ARG A 301 19.31 9.46 -5.24
CA ARG A 301 19.32 8.00 -5.34
C ARG A 301 17.93 7.42 -5.13
N ASP A 302 17.22 7.90 -4.10
CA ASP A 302 15.86 7.46 -3.80
C ASP A 302 14.93 7.75 -4.96
N LEU A 303 14.98 8.98 -5.52
CA LEU A 303 14.16 9.38 -6.66
C LEU A 303 14.44 8.54 -7.92
N ASP A 304 15.71 8.33 -8.28
CA ASP A 304 16.08 7.52 -9.46
C ASP A 304 15.52 6.09 -9.34
N MET A 305 15.61 5.51 -8.16
CA MET A 305 15.09 4.19 -7.87
C MET A 305 13.57 4.15 -7.89
N MET A 306 12.91 5.11 -7.21
CA MET A 306 11.45 5.20 -7.14
C MET A 306 10.81 5.37 -8.51
N LEU A 307 11.38 6.21 -9.36
CA LEU A 307 10.88 6.43 -10.71
C LEU A 307 11.03 5.18 -11.58
N LYS A 308 12.12 4.43 -11.43
CA LYS A 308 12.30 3.13 -12.08
C LYS A 308 11.28 2.11 -11.59
N ASP A 309 11.04 2.04 -10.28
CA ASP A 309 10.09 1.11 -9.70
C ASP A 309 8.65 1.48 -10.05
N ASN A 310 8.31 2.78 -10.08
CA ASN A 310 7.01 3.25 -10.55
C ASN A 310 6.74 2.79 -11.99
N VAL A 311 7.70 2.96 -12.89
CA VAL A 311 7.56 2.51 -14.29
C VAL A 311 7.53 0.98 -14.40
N ARG A 312 8.37 0.26 -13.64
CA ARG A 312 8.52 -1.19 -13.74
C ARG A 312 7.36 -1.95 -13.09
N PHE A 313 6.89 -1.48 -11.95
CA PHE A 313 5.91 -2.18 -11.12
C PHE A 313 4.53 -1.51 -11.11
N GLY A 314 4.40 -0.32 -11.71
CA GLY A 314 3.14 0.43 -11.74
C GLY A 314 2.61 0.82 -10.36
N GLN A 315 3.53 1.04 -9.40
CA GLN A 315 3.20 1.37 -8.01
C GLN A 315 3.17 2.89 -7.79
N LYS A 316 2.56 3.34 -6.69
CA LYS A 316 2.59 4.74 -6.24
C LYS A 316 4.02 5.18 -5.92
N LEU A 317 4.25 6.50 -5.91
CA LEU A 317 5.45 7.05 -5.30
C LEU A 317 5.43 6.81 -3.78
N PRO A 318 6.60 6.52 -3.17
CA PRO A 318 6.65 6.12 -1.78
C PRO A 318 6.42 7.26 -0.80
N LEU A 319 6.06 6.88 0.43
CA LEU A 319 6.24 7.68 1.63
C LEU A 319 7.73 7.67 1.99
N ILE A 320 8.31 8.85 2.25
CA ILE A 320 9.65 8.99 2.79
C ILE A 320 9.55 9.09 4.31
N LEU A 321 10.23 8.20 5.00
CA LEU A 321 10.38 8.19 6.45
C LEU A 321 11.84 8.44 6.79
N LEU A 322 12.12 9.53 7.48
CA LEU A 322 13.45 9.90 7.96
C LEU A 322 13.54 9.63 9.47
N MET A 323 14.60 8.95 9.88
CA MET A 323 14.84 8.60 11.27
C MET A 323 16.28 8.92 11.65
N ASP A 324 16.47 9.61 12.77
CA ASP A 324 17.78 10.07 13.22
C ASP A 324 18.47 10.98 12.18
N ASN A 325 17.67 11.68 11.44
CA ASN A 325 18.05 12.73 10.48
C ASN A 325 16.78 13.46 9.99
N GLY A 326 16.95 14.52 9.23
CA GLY A 326 15.85 15.19 8.57
C GLY A 326 15.26 16.39 9.33
N SER A 327 15.83 16.79 10.48
CA SER A 327 15.32 17.91 11.27
C SER A 327 16.03 19.24 11.03
N THR A 328 17.09 19.28 10.26
CA THR A 328 18.01 20.42 10.23
C THR A 328 17.92 21.26 8.95
N GLU A 329 18.55 22.46 8.95
CA GLU A 329 18.62 23.33 7.77
C GLU A 329 19.33 22.64 6.58
N GLU A 330 20.28 21.75 6.86
CA GLU A 330 21.04 20.99 5.89
C GLU A 330 20.15 20.09 5.01
N ASP A 331 18.99 19.68 5.52
CA ASP A 331 18.01 18.85 4.81
C ASP A 331 17.17 19.63 3.77
N MET A 332 17.18 20.96 3.84
CA MET A 332 16.35 21.84 3.02
C MET A 332 16.47 21.60 1.51
N PRO A 333 17.67 21.40 0.93
CA PRO A 333 17.77 21.11 -0.51
C PRO A 333 17.03 19.83 -0.92
N SER A 334 17.06 18.81 -0.06
CA SER A 334 16.37 17.53 -0.29
C SER A 334 14.86 17.67 -0.19
N TYR A 335 14.35 18.43 0.75
CA TYR A 335 12.92 18.73 0.86
C TYR A 335 12.37 19.50 -0.36
N LYS A 336 13.14 20.43 -0.90
CA LYS A 336 12.76 21.09 -2.16
C LYS A 336 12.69 20.11 -3.34
N MET A 337 13.55 19.09 -3.34
CA MET A 337 13.45 18.01 -4.36
C MET A 337 12.23 17.11 -4.13
N THR A 338 11.93 16.73 -2.89
CA THR A 338 10.72 15.93 -2.61
C THR A 338 9.45 16.67 -2.97
N GLU A 339 9.41 18.00 -2.78
CA GLU A 339 8.28 18.85 -3.19
C GLU A 339 8.03 18.84 -4.69
N VAL A 340 9.10 18.85 -5.52
CA VAL A 340 8.99 18.77 -7.00
C VAL A 340 8.23 17.51 -7.42
N TYR A 341 8.41 16.40 -6.72
CA TYR A 341 7.75 15.12 -6.99
C TYR A 341 6.51 14.88 -6.14
N GLN A 342 6.10 15.85 -5.32
CA GLN A 342 4.94 15.77 -4.43
C GLN A 342 4.99 14.54 -3.52
N LEU A 343 6.16 14.27 -2.95
CA LEU A 343 6.36 13.15 -2.02
C LEU A 343 5.91 13.53 -0.62
N ASP A 344 5.24 12.60 0.02
CA ASP A 344 4.94 12.68 1.44
C ASP A 344 6.18 12.34 2.27
N VAL A 345 6.50 13.20 3.24
CA VAL A 345 7.66 13.01 4.14
C VAL A 345 7.22 13.07 5.59
N VAL A 346 7.75 12.17 6.42
CA VAL A 346 7.59 12.16 7.87
C VAL A 346 8.96 11.98 8.53
N VAL A 347 9.16 12.60 9.69
CA VAL A 347 10.44 12.62 10.43
C VAL A 347 10.25 12.18 11.87
N ALA A 348 11.18 11.35 12.37
CA ALA A 348 11.38 11.05 13.78
C ALA A 348 12.87 11.19 14.11
N ASP A 349 13.25 12.26 14.77
CA ASP A 349 14.63 12.67 14.96
C ASP A 349 14.81 13.34 16.32
N HIS A 350 16.05 13.44 16.79
CA HIS A 350 16.41 14.09 18.05
C HIS A 350 17.47 15.20 17.90
N HIS A 351 17.92 15.47 16.67
CA HIS A 351 18.78 16.60 16.39
C HIS A 351 18.02 17.91 16.53
N HIS A 352 18.74 19.02 16.79
CA HIS A 352 18.11 20.33 16.99
C HIS A 352 17.35 20.76 15.71
N PRO A 353 16.02 20.93 15.78
CA PRO A 353 15.22 21.16 14.59
C PRO A 353 15.31 22.59 14.07
N ASP A 354 15.19 22.76 12.76
CA ASP A 354 14.92 24.04 12.10
C ASP A 354 13.44 24.16 11.75
N GLU A 355 12.78 25.19 12.26
CA GLU A 355 11.33 25.41 12.09
C GLU A 355 10.92 25.58 10.61
N THR A 356 11.85 25.96 9.72
CA THR A 356 11.54 26.22 8.31
C THR A 356 11.25 24.96 7.51
N ILE A 357 11.63 23.77 8.03
CA ILE A 357 11.39 22.49 7.35
C ILE A 357 9.99 21.94 7.59
N ASP A 358 9.31 22.31 8.69
CA ASP A 358 8.03 21.69 9.10
C ASP A 358 6.95 21.77 8.03
N LYS A 359 6.97 22.81 7.19
CA LYS A 359 6.02 22.96 6.08
C LYS A 359 6.12 21.87 5.00
N TYR A 360 7.22 21.11 4.96
CA TYR A 360 7.42 19.99 4.02
C TYR A 360 7.00 18.64 4.61
N LEU A 361 6.68 18.60 5.91
CA LEU A 361 6.48 17.38 6.66
C LEU A 361 5.01 17.13 6.98
N LEU A 362 4.56 15.90 6.84
CA LEU A 362 3.23 15.48 7.31
C LEU A 362 3.22 15.25 8.83
N ALA A 363 4.34 14.82 9.40
CA ALA A 363 4.55 14.62 10.84
C ALA A 363 6.02 14.81 11.19
N HIS A 364 6.29 15.44 12.33
CA HIS A 364 7.64 15.68 12.84
C HIS A 364 7.70 15.35 14.32
N VAL A 365 8.23 14.19 14.67
CA VAL A 365 8.46 13.75 16.03
C VAL A 365 9.87 14.16 16.43
N ASN A 366 9.99 15.17 17.31
CA ASN A 366 11.27 15.65 17.79
C ASN A 366 11.14 16.13 19.25
N PRO A 367 12.00 15.67 20.19
CA PRO A 367 11.96 16.04 21.61
C PRO A 367 11.98 17.54 21.86
N TYR A 368 12.71 18.30 21.07
CA TYR A 368 12.81 19.76 21.22
C TYR A 368 11.46 20.47 21.06
N HIS A 369 10.52 19.92 20.30
CA HIS A 369 9.19 20.51 20.12
C HIS A 369 8.34 20.53 21.40
N VAL A 370 8.71 19.73 22.39
CA VAL A 370 8.00 19.61 23.67
C VAL A 370 8.84 19.98 24.88
N GLY A 371 9.99 20.65 24.66
CA GLY A 371 10.89 21.11 25.72
C GLY A 371 11.86 20.04 26.23
N GLY A 372 11.97 18.91 25.50
CA GLY A 372 13.04 17.94 25.67
C GLY A 372 14.34 18.35 24.95
N ASP A 373 15.28 17.45 24.88
CA ASP A 373 16.56 17.63 24.20
C ASP A 373 17.00 16.34 23.48
N PHE A 374 18.20 16.33 22.94
CA PHE A 374 18.80 15.20 22.23
C PHE A 374 18.98 13.93 23.09
N GLY A 375 18.81 13.98 24.38
CA GLY A 375 18.99 12.84 25.30
C GLY A 375 17.89 11.77 25.13
N VAL A 376 16.70 12.13 24.60
CA VAL A 376 15.71 11.16 24.15
C VAL A 376 16.04 10.80 22.70
N THR A 377 16.80 9.74 22.49
CA THR A 377 17.44 9.40 21.21
C THR A 377 16.43 8.89 20.17
N ALA A 378 16.85 8.88 18.89
CA ALA A 378 15.99 8.40 17.80
C ALA A 378 15.61 6.93 17.96
N GLY A 379 16.45 6.08 18.53
CA GLY A 379 16.12 4.67 18.82
C GLY A 379 15.07 4.50 19.90
N MET A 380 15.03 5.40 20.89
CA MET A 380 13.92 5.45 21.87
C MET A 380 12.61 5.81 21.17
N LEU A 381 12.60 6.86 20.34
CA LEU A 381 11.45 7.29 19.54
C LEU A 381 10.99 6.20 18.57
N GLY A 382 11.93 5.61 17.84
CA GLY A 382 11.69 4.56 16.86
C GLY A 382 11.06 3.31 17.44
N THR A 383 11.49 2.92 18.66
CA THR A 383 10.90 1.77 19.37
C THR A 383 9.45 2.05 19.75
N GLU A 384 9.14 3.23 20.27
CA GLU A 384 7.75 3.59 20.63
C GLU A 384 6.85 3.71 19.40
N ILE A 385 7.36 4.28 18.30
CA ILE A 385 6.66 4.34 17.01
C ILE A 385 6.41 2.92 16.46
N ALA A 386 7.39 2.02 16.54
CA ALA A 386 7.26 0.64 16.10
C ALA A 386 6.13 -0.09 16.85
N ARG A 387 6.01 0.12 18.17
CA ARG A 387 4.93 -0.42 19.00
C ARG A 387 3.56 0.14 18.60
N LEU A 388 3.49 1.41 18.22
CA LEU A 388 2.27 2.03 17.70
C LEU A 388 1.89 1.49 16.31
N ILE A 389 2.87 1.11 15.48
CA ILE A 389 2.61 0.45 14.19
C ILE A 389 2.11 -0.98 14.42
N ASN A 390 2.83 -1.77 15.22
CA ASN A 390 2.46 -3.15 15.54
C ASN A 390 3.00 -3.56 16.92
N PRO A 391 2.16 -3.60 17.96
CA PRO A 391 2.61 -3.91 19.32
C PRO A 391 3.17 -5.34 19.49
N ALA A 392 2.87 -6.25 18.57
CA ALA A 392 3.38 -7.62 18.63
C ALA A 392 4.92 -7.73 18.50
N VAL A 393 5.58 -6.65 18.04
CA VAL A 393 7.05 -6.64 17.91
C VAL A 393 7.78 -6.25 19.20
N GLU A 394 7.08 -5.71 20.18
CA GLU A 394 7.67 -5.22 21.44
C GLU A 394 8.69 -6.18 22.07
N PRO A 395 8.41 -7.48 22.25
CA PRO A 395 9.38 -8.38 22.88
C PRO A 395 10.71 -8.54 22.13
N LYS A 396 10.71 -8.25 20.83
CA LYS A 396 11.87 -8.37 19.95
C LYS A 396 12.77 -7.14 20.00
N ILE A 397 12.18 -5.95 20.19
CA ILE A 397 12.87 -4.65 20.11
C ILE A 397 13.04 -3.95 21.46
N LEU A 398 12.63 -4.56 22.56
CA LEU A 398 12.59 -3.96 23.89
C LEU A 398 13.95 -3.42 24.38
N HIS A 399 15.05 -3.98 23.93
CA HIS A 399 16.41 -3.56 24.32
C HIS A 399 16.99 -2.47 23.40
N PHE A 400 16.37 -2.17 22.27
CA PHE A 400 16.91 -1.20 21.32
C PHE A 400 17.02 0.23 21.89
N PRO A 401 16.06 0.75 22.67
CA PRO A 401 16.20 2.05 23.31
C PRO A 401 17.43 2.16 24.20
N ALA A 402 17.76 1.08 24.93
CA ALA A 402 18.93 1.05 25.78
C ALA A 402 20.24 1.02 24.98
N VAL A 403 20.30 0.24 23.89
CA VAL A 403 21.46 0.21 22.97
C VAL A 403 21.66 1.59 22.34
N ALA A 404 20.61 2.20 21.82
CA ALA A 404 20.60 3.52 21.21
C ALA A 404 21.08 4.61 22.20
N GLY A 405 20.45 4.71 23.38
CA GLY A 405 20.81 5.71 24.36
C GLY A 405 22.24 5.56 24.92
N VAL A 406 22.75 4.31 24.96
CA VAL A 406 24.16 4.07 25.36
C VAL A 406 25.11 4.49 24.22
N ALA A 407 24.74 4.23 22.95
CA ALA A 407 25.51 4.65 21.78
C ALA A 407 25.72 6.17 21.77
N ASP A 408 24.66 6.91 21.94
CA ASP A 408 24.63 8.38 21.94
C ASP A 408 25.10 9.01 23.26
N ARG A 409 25.52 8.18 24.22
CA ARG A 409 25.93 8.63 25.54
C ARG A 409 24.89 9.51 26.23
N SER A 410 23.61 9.15 26.04
CA SER A 410 22.50 9.87 26.67
C SER A 410 22.69 9.94 28.21
N GLU A 411 22.46 11.13 28.76
CA GLU A 411 22.39 11.39 30.21
C GLU A 411 20.93 11.58 30.66
N ALA A 412 19.95 11.38 29.76
CA ALA A 412 18.55 11.52 30.09
C ALA A 412 18.07 10.40 31.04
N PRO A 413 17.13 10.69 31.95
CA PRO A 413 16.56 9.67 32.85
C PRO A 413 15.86 8.54 32.11
N GLU A 414 15.42 8.77 30.90
CA GLU A 414 14.82 7.77 30.01
C GLU A 414 15.77 6.59 29.75
N LEU A 415 17.09 6.83 29.61
CA LEU A 415 18.04 5.74 29.42
C LEU A 415 18.05 4.78 30.62
N ASP A 416 18.09 5.30 31.84
CA ASP A 416 18.07 4.47 33.05
C ASP A 416 16.74 3.68 33.18
N ALA A 417 15.64 4.29 32.79
CA ALA A 417 14.33 3.64 32.74
C ALA A 417 14.30 2.48 31.72
N TYR A 418 14.80 2.69 30.51
CA TYR A 418 14.89 1.62 29.48
C TYR A 418 15.87 0.52 29.89
N LEU A 419 17.01 0.84 30.49
CA LEU A 419 17.93 -0.15 31.04
C LEU A 419 17.26 -1.02 32.11
N SER A 420 16.42 -0.41 32.96
CA SER A 420 15.66 -1.12 33.99
C SER A 420 14.65 -2.11 33.42
N LEU A 421 14.06 -1.83 32.24
CA LEU A 421 13.13 -2.74 31.55
C LEU A 421 13.78 -4.03 31.05
N ILE A 422 15.08 -3.98 30.80
CA ILE A 422 15.84 -5.13 30.24
C ILE A 422 16.74 -5.78 31.27
N ASP A 423 16.65 -5.37 32.54
CA ASP A 423 17.42 -5.97 33.62
C ASP A 423 17.27 -7.49 33.69
N GLY A 424 18.38 -8.20 33.88
CA GLY A 424 18.45 -9.66 33.85
C GLY A 424 18.43 -10.28 32.43
N LYS A 425 18.21 -9.46 31.35
CA LYS A 425 18.32 -9.91 29.96
C LYS A 425 19.57 -9.38 29.29
N TYR A 426 19.84 -8.09 29.46
CA TYR A 426 21.02 -7.41 28.95
C TYR A 426 21.53 -6.41 30.00
N THR A 427 22.85 -6.32 30.14
CA THR A 427 23.53 -5.32 30.94
C THR A 427 23.84 -4.07 30.12
N LYS A 428 24.15 -2.95 30.80
CA LYS A 428 24.59 -1.72 30.12
C LYS A 428 25.85 -1.95 29.27
N ASP A 429 26.77 -2.82 29.73
CA ASP A 429 27.99 -3.11 28.97
C ASP A 429 27.72 -3.96 27.74
N GLU A 430 26.80 -4.93 27.79
CA GLU A 430 26.36 -5.66 26.62
C GLU A 430 25.65 -4.73 25.60
N CYS A 431 24.89 -3.73 26.06
CA CYS A 431 24.32 -2.68 25.17
C CYS A 431 25.44 -1.85 24.50
N LYS A 432 26.52 -1.50 25.23
CA LYS A 432 27.71 -0.82 24.65
C LYS A 432 28.40 -1.68 23.59
N ASP A 433 28.54 -2.97 23.87
CA ASP A 433 29.16 -3.92 22.94
C ASP A 433 28.34 -4.04 21.66
N MET A 434 26.99 -4.12 21.78
CA MET A 434 26.10 -4.10 20.61
C MET A 434 26.23 -2.80 19.82
N ALA A 435 26.23 -1.64 20.50
CA ALA A 435 26.38 -0.34 19.85
C ALA A 435 27.72 -0.24 19.10
N LEU A 436 28.83 -0.62 19.75
CA LEU A 436 30.16 -0.61 19.12
C LEU A 436 30.22 -1.59 17.92
N ALA A 437 29.58 -2.74 18.03
CA ALA A 437 29.54 -3.71 16.95
C ALA A 437 28.72 -3.17 15.74
N LEU A 438 27.62 -2.44 15.98
CA LEU A 438 26.83 -1.78 14.93
C LEU A 438 27.61 -0.69 14.22
N ASP A 439 28.26 0.21 14.99
CA ASP A 439 29.07 1.29 14.44
C ASP A 439 30.24 0.76 13.60
N TYR A 440 30.91 -0.28 14.10
CA TYR A 440 32.01 -0.91 13.40
C TYR A 440 31.55 -1.59 12.10
N GLU A 441 30.43 -2.27 12.11
CA GLU A 441 29.84 -2.92 10.95
C GLU A 441 29.50 -1.88 9.87
N GLN A 442 28.89 -0.75 10.24
CA GLN A 442 28.56 0.33 9.31
C GLN A 442 29.78 1.02 8.69
N TYR A 443 30.84 1.19 9.45
CA TYR A 443 32.11 1.72 8.94
C TYR A 443 32.69 0.87 7.81
N TRP A 444 32.62 -0.47 7.95
CA TRP A 444 33.15 -1.42 6.95
C TRP A 444 32.22 -1.66 5.78
N LEU A 445 30.92 -1.73 6.01
CA LEU A 445 29.93 -1.97 4.94
C LEU A 445 29.71 -0.73 4.06
N ARG A 446 30.09 0.44 4.51
CA ARG A 446 30.07 1.71 3.74
C ARG A 446 28.78 1.86 2.92
N PHE A 447 27.63 2.04 3.60
CA PHE A 447 26.32 2.30 2.97
C PHE A 447 25.60 1.09 2.37
N ASN A 448 25.98 -0.08 2.74
CA ASN A 448 25.14 -1.24 2.54
C ASN A 448 24.10 -1.30 3.67
N ASP A 449 22.89 -1.81 3.38
CA ASP A 449 21.83 -1.91 4.38
C ASP A 449 22.15 -2.94 5.49
N GLY A 450 23.17 -3.79 5.30
CA GLY A 450 23.65 -4.78 6.30
C GLY A 450 22.55 -5.60 6.97
N ARG A 451 21.40 -5.72 6.31
CA ARG A 451 20.10 -6.06 6.88
C ARG A 451 20.12 -7.30 7.76
N GLU A 452 20.76 -8.36 7.32
CA GLU A 452 20.76 -9.64 8.05
C GLU A 452 21.80 -9.67 9.17
N ILE A 453 22.98 -9.06 8.96
CA ILE A 453 24.03 -8.99 9.99
C ILE A 453 23.56 -8.11 11.15
N VAL A 454 22.96 -6.96 10.87
CA VAL A 454 22.37 -6.06 11.88
C VAL A 454 21.34 -6.80 12.74
N LYS A 455 20.48 -7.63 12.14
CA LYS A 455 19.52 -8.46 12.89
C LYS A 455 20.20 -9.45 13.83
N ASP A 456 21.35 -10.02 13.43
CA ASP A 456 22.11 -10.91 14.28
C ASP A 456 22.83 -10.17 15.40
N ILE A 457 23.39 -8.97 15.12
CA ILE A 457 23.99 -8.10 16.17
C ILE A 457 22.92 -7.69 17.19
N LEU A 458 21.71 -7.38 16.76
CA LEU A 458 20.57 -7.02 17.61
C LEU A 458 19.77 -8.20 18.15
N ASN A 459 20.23 -9.44 17.92
CA ASN A 459 19.57 -10.70 18.35
C ASN A 459 18.09 -10.85 17.91
N LEU A 460 17.70 -10.22 16.80
CA LEU A 460 16.34 -10.32 16.26
C LEU A 460 16.00 -11.72 15.72
N ASN A 461 17.02 -12.48 15.29
CA ASN A 461 16.85 -13.82 14.76
C ASN A 461 16.72 -14.90 15.85
N ASN A 462 16.69 -14.48 17.12
CA ASN A 462 16.61 -15.37 18.30
C ASN A 462 17.67 -16.49 18.27
N ALA A 463 18.91 -16.12 17.94
CA ALA A 463 20.07 -16.99 17.84
C ALA A 463 21.19 -16.51 18.79
N PRO A 464 21.04 -16.66 20.12
CA PRO A 464 21.89 -16.05 21.10
C PRO A 464 23.37 -16.45 20.96
N ASP A 465 23.68 -17.71 20.64
CA ASP A 465 25.07 -18.14 20.44
C ASP A 465 25.75 -17.43 19.26
N ARG A 466 25.02 -17.23 18.17
CA ARG A 466 25.51 -16.51 16.99
C ARG A 466 25.65 -15.02 17.31
N HIS A 467 24.66 -14.42 17.95
CA HIS A 467 24.67 -13.05 18.43
C HIS A 467 25.92 -12.79 19.29
N ASN A 468 26.10 -13.54 20.38
CA ASN A 468 27.21 -13.37 21.32
C ASN A 468 28.58 -13.48 20.64
N ARG A 469 28.76 -14.46 19.77
CA ARG A 469 30.02 -14.65 19.04
C ARG A 469 30.29 -13.56 18.03
N LEU A 470 29.25 -13.09 17.33
CA LEU A 470 29.37 -12.01 16.34
C LEU A 470 29.71 -10.70 17.02
N VAL A 471 28.98 -10.31 18.07
CA VAL A 471 29.24 -9.09 18.83
C VAL A 471 30.66 -9.11 19.41
N ALA A 472 31.08 -10.19 20.08
CA ALA A 472 32.42 -10.32 20.64
C ALA A 472 33.54 -10.18 19.58
N LEU A 473 33.33 -10.77 18.39
CA LEU A 473 34.27 -10.62 17.27
C LEU A 473 34.37 -9.18 16.81
N LEU A 474 33.22 -8.53 16.52
CA LEU A 474 33.19 -7.15 16.01
C LEU A 474 33.75 -6.15 17.02
N VAL A 475 33.47 -6.32 18.32
CA VAL A 475 34.03 -5.49 19.40
C VAL A 475 35.55 -5.66 19.47
N THR A 476 36.05 -6.87 19.30
CA THR A 476 37.51 -7.13 19.29
C THR A 476 38.20 -6.38 18.14
N GLU A 477 37.65 -6.51 16.94
CA GLU A 477 38.16 -5.84 15.74
C GLU A 477 38.03 -4.31 15.81
N ALA A 478 36.91 -3.81 16.37
CA ALA A 478 36.69 -2.39 16.56
C ALA A 478 37.74 -1.79 17.52
N ASN A 479 38.01 -2.45 18.66
CA ASN A 479 39.01 -1.99 19.63
C ASN A 479 40.43 -2.02 19.04
N ALA A 480 40.77 -3.07 18.27
CA ALA A 480 42.06 -3.12 17.57
C ALA A 480 42.19 -1.98 16.55
N ALA A 481 41.15 -1.68 15.78
CA ALA A 481 41.15 -0.58 14.82
C ALA A 481 41.25 0.82 15.48
N ILE A 482 40.73 0.98 16.70
CA ILE A 482 40.86 2.24 17.49
C ILE A 482 42.27 2.39 18.04
N GLU A 483 42.91 1.30 18.47
CA GLU A 483 44.28 1.34 19.01
C GLU A 483 45.35 1.61 17.92
N ASP A 484 45.06 1.25 16.66
CA ASP A 484 45.94 1.46 15.50
C ASP A 484 45.84 2.87 14.90
N GLN A 485 44.91 3.74 15.34
CA GLN A 485 44.77 5.15 14.95
C GLN A 485 45.48 6.12 15.91
#